data_ebf2166368a5614f41f98f0b632fccfa
#
_entry.id   ebf2166368a5614f41f98f0b632fccfa
#
_cell.length_a   1.000
_cell.length_b   1.000
_cell.length_c   1.000
_cell.angle_alpha   90.00
_cell.angle_beta   90.00
_cell.angle_gamma   90.00
#
_symmetry.space_group_name_H-M   'P 1'
#
loop_
_entity.id
_entity.type
_entity.pdbx_description
1 polymer ?
#
loop_
_entity_poly.entity_id
_entity_poly.type
_entity_poly.pdbx_seq_one_letter_code
_entity_poly.pdbx_strand_id
1 'polypeptide(L)'
;MSKDAILENYLNTINLGNGYYGVQAAARGYFNKDVSELSISECAVIASITKSPTGLNPIRHADRNKDRQSQVLLNMKEQEYISQEEYDEAVSDDVYARLEGIELAGTSTTTYSYFVDELINQLTSDLMSQKGYTEAQATSLIYRGGLQVYSTQDRKSVV
;
A
#
# COMPACT_ATOMS: atom_id res chain seq x y z
N MET A 1 -10.69 23.60 5.09
CA MET A 1 -9.68 22.59 4.73
C MET A 1 -9.04 23.02 3.43
N SER A 2 -7.70 23.09 3.32
CA SER A 2 -7.02 23.45 2.08
C SER A 2 -7.10 22.31 1.06
N LYS A 3 -6.87 22.59 -0.23
CA LYS A 3 -6.81 21.55 -1.26
C LYS A 3 -5.75 20.51 -0.96
N ASP A 4 -4.59 20.96 -0.46
CA ASP A 4 -3.47 20.08 -0.11
C ASP A 4 -3.84 19.14 1.04
N ALA A 5 -4.50 19.63 2.08
CA ALA A 5 -4.96 18.80 3.18
C ALA A 5 -6.02 17.76 2.75
N ILE A 6 -6.86 18.09 1.76
CA ILE A 6 -7.81 17.13 1.18
C ILE A 6 -7.07 16.04 0.41
N LEU A 7 -6.09 16.43 -0.41
CA LEU A 7 -5.29 15.49 -1.20
C LEU A 7 -4.45 14.58 -0.29
N GLU A 8 -3.81 15.14 0.71
CA GLU A 8 -3.03 14.39 1.71
C GLU A 8 -3.90 13.33 2.41
N ASN A 9 -5.06 13.72 2.93
CA ASN A 9 -5.98 12.78 3.56
C ASN A 9 -6.46 11.70 2.58
N TYR A 10 -6.76 12.06 1.33
CA TYR A 10 -7.13 11.10 0.29
C TYR A 10 -6.01 10.09 0.03
N LEU A 11 -4.78 10.57 -0.21
CA LEU A 11 -3.63 9.73 -0.49
C LEU A 11 -3.27 8.82 0.69
N ASN A 12 -3.53 9.24 1.92
CA ASN A 12 -3.26 8.43 3.12
C ASN A 12 -4.35 7.39 3.43
N THR A 13 -5.53 7.48 2.82
CA THR A 13 -6.67 6.62 3.16
C THR A 13 -7.18 5.76 2.02
N ILE A 14 -6.83 6.07 0.77
CA ILE A 14 -7.35 5.36 -0.40
C ILE A 14 -6.95 3.88 -0.39
N ASN A 15 -7.91 3.02 -0.78
CA ASN A 15 -7.65 1.60 -0.97
C ASN A 15 -6.87 1.37 -2.28
N LEU A 16 -5.71 0.74 -2.18
CA LEU A 16 -4.80 0.44 -3.29
C LEU A 16 -4.62 -1.07 -3.54
N GLY A 17 -5.61 -1.87 -3.16
CA GLY A 17 -5.58 -3.32 -3.34
C GLY A 17 -4.69 -4.04 -2.30
N ASN A 18 -4.76 -5.36 -2.25
CA ASN A 18 -4.02 -6.24 -1.34
C ASN A 18 -4.09 -5.85 0.15
N GLY A 19 -5.15 -5.14 0.56
CA GLY A 19 -5.27 -4.62 1.92
C GLY A 19 -4.43 -3.36 2.20
N TYR A 20 -3.77 -2.79 1.21
CA TYR A 20 -3.00 -1.56 1.39
C TYR A 20 -3.90 -0.33 1.33
N TYR A 21 -3.91 0.43 2.40
CA TYR A 21 -4.60 1.70 2.52
C TYR A 21 -3.57 2.83 2.63
N GLY A 22 -3.67 3.79 1.71
CA GLY A 22 -2.74 4.88 1.55
C GLY A 22 -1.49 4.54 0.72
N VAL A 23 -0.92 5.59 0.12
CA VAL A 23 0.21 5.47 -0.83
C VAL A 23 1.48 4.93 -0.17
N GLN A 24 1.73 5.26 1.10
CA GLN A 24 2.90 4.76 1.83
C GLN A 24 2.83 3.24 2.03
N ALA A 25 1.65 2.71 2.41
CA ALA A 25 1.45 1.27 2.56
C ALA A 25 1.57 0.54 1.21
N ALA A 26 1.06 1.14 0.13
CA ALA A 26 1.19 0.60 -1.21
C ALA A 26 2.65 0.61 -1.72
N ALA A 27 3.41 1.70 -1.48
CA ALA A 27 4.83 1.80 -1.85
C ALA A 27 5.65 0.69 -1.19
N ARG A 28 5.45 0.47 0.09
CA ARG A 28 6.12 -0.62 0.83
C ARG A 28 5.66 -1.98 0.39
N GLY A 29 4.35 -2.16 0.19
CA GLY A 29 3.77 -3.44 -0.16
C GLY A 29 4.07 -3.91 -1.59
N TYR A 30 4.11 -3.01 -2.55
CA TYR A 30 4.37 -3.35 -3.96
C TYR A 30 5.85 -3.26 -4.33
N PHE A 31 6.62 -2.34 -3.75
CA PHE A 31 7.98 -2.03 -4.17
C PHE A 31 9.02 -2.13 -3.05
N ASN A 32 8.60 -2.37 -1.82
CA ASN A 32 9.47 -2.39 -0.63
C ASN A 32 10.29 -1.09 -0.47
N LYS A 33 9.68 0.05 -0.83
CA LYS A 33 10.29 1.38 -0.79
C LYS A 33 9.47 2.34 0.06
N ASP A 34 10.11 3.42 0.49
CA ASP A 34 9.38 4.58 0.98
C ASP A 34 8.70 5.31 -0.19
N VAL A 35 7.58 5.98 0.06
CA VAL A 35 6.85 6.71 -1.01
C VAL A 35 7.71 7.78 -1.67
N SER A 36 8.64 8.38 -0.93
CA SER A 36 9.60 9.39 -1.44
C SER A 36 10.67 8.82 -2.36
N GLU A 37 10.84 7.49 -2.39
CA GLU A 37 11.86 6.79 -3.18
C GLU A 37 11.28 6.17 -4.46
N LEU A 38 9.99 6.32 -4.69
CA LEU A 38 9.33 5.77 -5.86
C LEU A 38 9.76 6.49 -7.14
N SER A 39 10.02 5.73 -8.20
CA SER A 39 10.20 6.27 -9.54
C SER A 39 8.85 6.74 -10.13
N ILE A 40 8.91 7.52 -11.22
CA ILE A 40 7.71 7.97 -11.94
C ILE A 40 6.88 6.77 -12.43
N SER A 41 7.54 5.73 -12.94
CA SER A 41 6.86 4.50 -13.38
C SER A 41 6.16 3.77 -12.23
N GLU A 42 6.79 3.68 -11.05
CA GLU A 42 6.21 3.09 -9.84
C GLU A 42 5.02 3.91 -9.31
N CYS A 43 5.14 5.24 -9.30
CA CYS A 43 4.03 6.14 -8.98
C CYS A 43 2.84 5.94 -9.92
N ALA A 44 3.09 5.79 -11.23
CA ALA A 44 2.04 5.58 -12.22
C ALA A 44 1.35 4.21 -12.06
N VAL A 45 2.08 3.15 -11.65
CA VAL A 45 1.49 1.85 -11.28
C VAL A 45 0.53 2.00 -10.12
N ILE A 46 0.94 2.65 -9.03
CA ILE A 46 0.09 2.87 -7.86
C ILE A 46 -1.13 3.73 -8.21
N ALA A 47 -0.94 4.81 -8.96
CA ALA A 47 -2.03 5.68 -9.42
C ALA A 47 -3.06 4.91 -10.27
N SER A 48 -2.61 3.95 -11.05
CA SER A 48 -3.48 3.12 -11.90
C SER A 48 -4.47 2.27 -11.10
N ILE A 49 -4.11 1.86 -9.89
CA ILE A 49 -4.93 1.01 -9.02
C ILE A 49 -6.19 1.76 -8.56
N THR A 50 -6.13 3.07 -8.40
CA THR A 50 -7.18 3.89 -7.79
C THR A 50 -8.56 3.72 -8.43
N LYS A 51 -8.61 3.47 -9.75
CA LYS A 51 -9.86 3.29 -10.51
C LYS A 51 -10.57 1.98 -10.17
N SER A 52 -9.83 0.92 -9.87
CA SER A 52 -10.38 -0.41 -9.57
C SER A 52 -9.34 -1.24 -8.78
N PRO A 53 -9.31 -1.16 -7.45
CA PRO A 53 -8.28 -1.80 -6.63
C PRO A 53 -8.14 -3.32 -6.84
N THR A 54 -9.23 -3.99 -7.16
CA THR A 54 -9.21 -5.43 -7.47
C THR A 54 -8.86 -5.71 -8.93
N GLY A 55 -9.49 -4.99 -9.87
CA GLY A 55 -9.38 -5.24 -11.31
C GLY A 55 -8.10 -4.71 -11.95
N LEU A 56 -7.43 -3.76 -11.31
CA LEU A 56 -6.16 -3.15 -11.73
C LEU A 56 -5.03 -3.43 -10.73
N ASN A 57 -5.14 -4.53 -10.00
CA ASN A 57 -4.08 -4.97 -9.11
C ASN A 57 -2.84 -5.37 -9.91
N PRO A 58 -1.66 -4.76 -9.69
CA PRO A 58 -0.49 -4.96 -10.55
C PRO A 58 0.10 -6.37 -10.46
N ILE A 59 -0.14 -7.09 -9.35
CA ILE A 59 0.34 -8.46 -9.17
C ILE A 59 -0.61 -9.47 -9.83
N ARG A 60 -1.94 -9.26 -9.70
CA ARG A 60 -2.95 -10.20 -10.21
C ARG A 60 -3.33 -9.95 -11.67
N HIS A 61 -3.25 -8.71 -12.11
CA HIS A 61 -3.70 -8.22 -13.41
C HIS A 61 -2.68 -7.26 -14.00
N ALA A 62 -1.42 -7.70 -14.10
CA ALA A 62 -0.29 -6.88 -14.58
C ALA A 62 -0.60 -6.21 -15.93
N ASP A 63 -1.13 -6.97 -16.90
CA ASP A 63 -1.44 -6.43 -18.23
C ASP A 63 -2.42 -5.26 -18.16
N ARG A 64 -3.52 -5.42 -17.40
CA ARG A 64 -4.52 -4.36 -17.26
C ARG A 64 -3.99 -3.14 -16.53
N ASN A 65 -3.14 -3.36 -15.52
CA ASN A 65 -2.49 -2.26 -14.81
C ASN A 65 -1.51 -1.54 -15.74
N LYS A 66 -0.75 -2.27 -16.56
CA LYS A 66 0.21 -1.72 -17.54
C LYS A 66 -0.48 -0.84 -18.58
N ASP A 67 -1.62 -1.29 -19.13
CA ASP A 67 -2.43 -0.47 -20.04
C ASP A 67 -2.87 0.83 -19.37
N ARG A 68 -3.29 0.75 -18.11
CA ARG A 68 -3.70 1.93 -17.35
C ARG A 68 -2.52 2.83 -16.97
N GLN A 69 -1.37 2.26 -16.60
CA GLN A 69 -0.13 2.98 -16.32
C GLN A 69 0.31 3.81 -17.52
N SER A 70 0.28 3.23 -18.72
CA SER A 70 0.63 3.93 -19.95
C SER A 70 -0.27 5.15 -20.17
N GLN A 71 -1.57 5.02 -19.88
CA GLN A 71 -2.51 6.14 -19.97
C GLN A 71 -2.24 7.20 -18.90
N VAL A 72 -1.85 6.80 -17.68
CA VAL A 72 -1.48 7.74 -16.59
C VAL A 72 -0.24 8.52 -16.99
N LEU A 73 0.81 7.84 -17.46
CA LEU A 73 2.06 8.48 -17.91
C LEU A 73 1.82 9.46 -19.07
N LEU A 74 0.99 9.07 -20.04
CA LEU A 74 0.62 9.95 -21.15
C LEU A 74 -0.09 11.22 -20.64
N ASN A 75 -1.07 11.07 -19.74
CA ASN A 75 -1.78 12.21 -19.16
C ASN A 75 -0.84 13.11 -18.35
N MET A 76 0.11 12.55 -17.61
CA MET A 76 1.12 13.33 -16.86
C MET A 76 1.98 14.17 -17.80
N LYS A 77 2.38 13.61 -18.95
CA LYS A 77 3.12 14.32 -19.98
C LYS A 77 2.26 15.41 -20.67
N GLU A 78 1.04 15.08 -21.08
CA GLU A 78 0.13 16.03 -21.73
C GLU A 78 -0.23 17.22 -20.84
N GLN A 79 -0.23 17.03 -19.53
CA GLN A 79 -0.47 18.05 -18.52
C GLN A 79 0.81 18.72 -18.01
N GLU A 80 1.96 18.43 -18.64
CA GLU A 80 3.27 19.03 -18.32
C GLU A 80 3.75 18.76 -16.88
N TYR A 81 3.28 17.67 -16.24
CA TYR A 81 3.79 17.22 -14.93
C TYR A 81 5.13 16.52 -15.06
N ILE A 82 5.41 15.91 -16.21
CA ILE A 82 6.69 15.27 -16.53
C ILE A 82 7.15 15.70 -17.94
N SER A 83 8.46 15.76 -18.13
CA SER A 83 9.07 16.05 -19.42
C SER A 83 8.93 14.89 -20.41
N GLN A 84 9.31 15.11 -21.67
CA GLN A 84 9.36 14.04 -22.67
C GLN A 84 10.38 12.97 -22.28
N GLU A 85 11.56 13.38 -21.80
CA GLU A 85 12.64 12.49 -21.39
C GLU A 85 12.19 11.61 -20.22
N GLU A 86 11.57 12.18 -19.20
CA GLU A 86 11.02 11.45 -18.04
C GLU A 86 9.90 10.46 -18.44
N TYR A 87 9.08 10.84 -19.41
CA TYR A 87 8.07 9.95 -19.96
C TYR A 87 8.71 8.75 -20.67
N ASP A 88 9.70 8.99 -21.54
CA ASP A 88 10.37 7.93 -22.30
C ASP A 88 11.14 6.98 -21.37
N GLU A 89 11.77 7.50 -20.32
CA GLU A 89 12.40 6.71 -19.26
C GLU A 89 11.36 5.85 -18.51
N ALA A 90 10.25 6.46 -18.09
CA ALA A 90 9.21 5.75 -17.33
C ALA A 90 8.51 4.66 -18.16
N VAL A 91 8.35 4.85 -19.47
CA VAL A 91 7.76 3.85 -20.38
C VAL A 91 8.73 2.70 -20.64
N SER A 92 10.04 2.98 -20.70
CA SER A 92 11.08 1.97 -20.91
C SER A 92 11.40 1.16 -19.65
N ASP A 93 10.98 1.63 -18.48
CA ASP A 93 11.22 0.96 -17.20
C ASP A 93 10.37 -0.31 -17.05
N ASP A 94 11.02 -1.46 -16.89
CA ASP A 94 10.35 -2.74 -16.64
C ASP A 94 9.95 -2.87 -15.15
N VAL A 95 9.04 -1.98 -14.72
CA VAL A 95 8.58 -1.90 -13.34
C VAL A 95 7.89 -3.19 -12.86
N TYR A 96 7.25 -3.92 -13.78
CA TYR A 96 6.50 -5.15 -13.44
C TYR A 96 7.41 -6.33 -13.11
N ALA A 97 8.63 -6.38 -13.67
CA ALA A 97 9.62 -7.39 -13.28
C ALA A 97 10.04 -7.25 -11.79
N ARG A 98 9.93 -6.05 -11.23
CA ARG A 98 10.21 -5.82 -9.80
C ARG A 98 9.06 -6.28 -8.87
N LEU A 99 7.87 -6.53 -9.43
CA LEU A 99 6.72 -7.06 -8.72
C LEU A 99 6.68 -8.60 -8.73
N GLU A 100 7.45 -9.23 -9.59
CA GLU A 100 7.60 -10.69 -9.65
C GLU A 100 8.31 -11.19 -8.38
N GLY A 101 7.66 -11.97 -7.58
CA GLY A 101 8.20 -12.51 -6.33
C GLY A 101 7.72 -11.79 -5.06
N ILE A 102 6.90 -10.76 -5.19
CA ILE A 102 6.15 -10.23 -4.06
C ILE A 102 4.98 -11.15 -3.78
N GLU A 103 5.05 -11.89 -2.68
CA GLU A 103 3.93 -12.69 -2.22
C GLU A 103 2.71 -11.80 -1.96
N LEU A 104 1.56 -12.19 -2.53
CA LEU A 104 0.30 -11.48 -2.31
C LEU A 104 -0.02 -11.45 -0.81
N ALA A 105 0.01 -10.28 -0.20
CA ALA A 105 -0.53 -10.11 1.13
C ALA A 105 -2.02 -10.54 1.09
N GLY A 106 -2.30 -11.75 1.55
CA GLY A 106 -3.65 -12.34 1.52
C GLY A 106 -3.74 -13.73 0.88
N THR A 107 -2.66 -14.26 0.27
CA THR A 107 -2.51 -15.69 -0.03
C THR A 107 -1.42 -16.36 0.80
N SER A 108 -0.51 -15.61 1.41
CA SER A 108 0.14 -16.13 2.59
C SER A 108 -0.91 -16.16 3.70
N THR A 109 -1.20 -17.31 4.23
CA THR A 109 -1.36 -17.44 5.66
C THR A 109 -0.15 -16.71 6.23
N THR A 110 -0.27 -15.41 6.52
CA THR A 110 0.68 -14.73 7.38
C THR A 110 0.60 -15.48 8.69
N THR A 111 1.44 -16.47 8.80
CA THR A 111 1.75 -17.05 10.07
C THR A 111 2.48 -15.93 10.79
N TYR A 112 1.69 -15.00 11.38
CA TYR A 112 2.26 -14.09 12.35
C TYR A 112 3.01 -14.97 13.32
N SER A 113 4.19 -14.54 13.78
CA SER A 113 4.81 -15.25 14.87
C SER A 113 3.79 -15.34 16.01
N TYR A 114 3.78 -16.44 16.76
CA TYR A 114 2.91 -16.61 17.93
C TYR A 114 2.85 -15.34 18.81
N PHE A 115 3.96 -14.61 18.89
CA PHE A 115 4.05 -13.34 19.60
C PHE A 115 3.14 -12.26 19.01
N VAL A 116 3.10 -12.12 17.68
CA VAL A 116 2.27 -11.10 17.02
C VAL A 116 0.79 -11.44 17.13
N ASP A 117 0.43 -12.73 17.01
CA ASP A 117 -0.97 -13.17 17.19
C ASP A 117 -1.44 -12.89 18.62
N GLU A 118 -0.62 -13.22 19.62
CA GLU A 118 -0.95 -12.96 21.03
C GLU A 118 -1.03 -11.46 21.32
N LEU A 119 -0.11 -10.65 20.74
CA LEU A 119 -0.14 -9.20 20.86
C LEU A 119 -1.44 -8.60 20.28
N ILE A 120 -1.90 -9.07 19.12
CA ILE A 120 -3.16 -8.63 18.52
C ILE A 120 -4.34 -9.01 19.42
N ASN A 121 -4.36 -10.23 19.96
CA ASN A 121 -5.41 -10.69 20.85
C ASN A 121 -5.45 -9.84 22.14
N GLN A 122 -4.30 -9.55 22.72
CA GLN A 122 -4.20 -8.74 23.92
C GLN A 122 -4.63 -7.30 23.67
N LEU A 123 -4.18 -6.67 22.57
CA LEU A 123 -4.59 -5.32 22.18
C LEU A 123 -6.11 -5.24 21.94
N THR A 124 -6.69 -6.24 21.29
CA THR A 124 -8.14 -6.31 21.06
C THR A 124 -8.89 -6.36 22.39
N SER A 125 -8.46 -7.23 23.31
CA SER A 125 -9.03 -7.36 24.63
C SER A 125 -8.92 -6.06 25.45
N ASP A 126 -7.76 -5.41 25.42
CA ASP A 126 -7.52 -4.15 26.13
C ASP A 126 -8.37 -2.99 25.57
N LEU A 127 -8.52 -2.89 24.27
CA LEU A 127 -9.39 -1.90 23.64
C LEU A 127 -10.85 -2.11 23.98
N MET A 128 -11.31 -3.36 24.06
CA MET A 128 -12.67 -3.70 24.48
C MET A 128 -12.90 -3.37 25.97
N SER A 129 -11.97 -3.78 26.84
CA SER A 129 -12.15 -3.65 28.29
C SER A 129 -11.91 -2.24 28.82
N GLN A 130 -10.90 -1.54 28.30
CA GLN A 130 -10.49 -0.21 28.83
C GLN A 130 -11.15 0.96 28.10
N LYS A 131 -11.48 0.78 26.81
CA LYS A 131 -12.04 1.84 25.96
C LYS A 131 -13.49 1.61 25.54
N GLY A 132 -14.05 0.43 25.84
CA GLY A 132 -15.44 0.10 25.51
C GLY A 132 -15.70 -0.08 24.02
N TYR A 133 -14.66 -0.36 23.22
CA TYR A 133 -14.85 -0.68 21.80
C TYR A 133 -15.50 -2.06 21.63
N THR A 134 -16.28 -2.22 20.57
CA THR A 134 -16.69 -3.56 20.13
C THR A 134 -15.50 -4.26 19.47
N GLU A 135 -15.52 -5.59 19.40
CA GLU A 135 -14.46 -6.39 18.76
C GLU A 135 -14.18 -5.92 17.31
N ALA A 136 -15.24 -5.64 16.54
CA ALA A 136 -15.12 -5.13 15.17
C ALA A 136 -14.44 -3.75 15.11
N GLN A 137 -14.73 -2.87 16.07
CA GLN A 137 -14.10 -1.55 16.17
C GLN A 137 -12.64 -1.66 16.60
N ALA A 138 -12.33 -2.50 17.58
CA ALA A 138 -10.97 -2.76 18.03
C ALA A 138 -10.11 -3.33 16.91
N THR A 139 -10.59 -4.33 16.20
CA THR A 139 -9.93 -4.94 15.03
C THR A 139 -9.70 -3.90 13.92
N SER A 140 -10.71 -3.08 13.60
CA SER A 140 -10.58 -2.02 12.61
C SER A 140 -9.53 -0.98 13.02
N LEU A 141 -9.45 -0.63 14.30
CA LEU A 141 -8.47 0.31 14.82
C LEU A 141 -7.04 -0.25 14.75
N ILE A 142 -6.85 -1.54 15.08
CA ILE A 142 -5.54 -2.22 15.03
C ILE A 142 -5.02 -2.27 13.60
N TYR A 143 -5.84 -2.68 12.63
CA TYR A 143 -5.39 -2.89 11.26
C TYR A 143 -5.44 -1.64 10.37
N ARG A 144 -6.25 -0.62 10.72
CA ARG A 144 -6.53 0.54 9.86
C ARG A 144 -6.39 1.88 10.57
N GLY A 145 -6.27 1.88 11.90
CA GLY A 145 -6.25 3.10 12.71
C GLY A 145 -4.89 3.78 12.83
N GLY A 146 -3.86 3.25 12.19
CA GLY A 146 -2.51 3.83 12.25
C GLY A 146 -1.84 3.73 13.62
N LEU A 147 -2.23 2.75 14.44
CA LEU A 147 -1.63 2.53 15.76
C LEU A 147 -0.13 2.20 15.63
N GLN A 148 0.68 2.88 16.42
CA GLN A 148 2.08 2.53 16.62
C GLN A 148 2.19 1.68 17.89
N VAL A 149 2.62 0.43 17.73
CA VAL A 149 2.77 -0.49 18.86
C VAL A 149 4.26 -0.72 19.10
N TYR A 150 4.73 -0.36 20.29
CA TYR A 150 6.10 -0.59 20.74
C TYR A 150 6.13 -1.88 21.55
N SER A 151 6.89 -2.87 21.09
CA SER A 151 7.01 -4.17 21.74
C SER A 151 8.46 -4.52 22.05
N THR A 152 8.66 -5.51 22.91
CA THR A 152 9.98 -6.04 23.27
C THR A 152 10.43 -7.19 22.37
N GLN A 153 9.71 -7.46 21.26
CA GLN A 153 10.06 -8.53 20.33
C GLN A 153 11.42 -8.27 19.68
N ASP A 154 12.35 -9.20 19.83
CA ASP A 154 13.61 -9.20 19.09
C ASP A 154 13.41 -9.84 17.71
N ARG A 155 13.75 -9.11 16.65
CA ARG A 155 13.66 -9.61 15.25
C ARG A 155 14.54 -10.83 14.96
N LYS A 156 15.54 -11.11 15.80
CA LYS A 156 16.45 -12.26 15.66
C LYS A 156 15.87 -13.56 16.23
N SER A 157 14.77 -13.48 16.95
CA SER A 157 14.14 -14.63 17.60
C SER A 157 13.07 -15.31 16.74
N VAL A 158 12.91 -14.92 15.48
CA VAL A 158 11.99 -15.60 14.55
C VAL A 158 12.78 -16.71 13.86
N VAL A 159 12.72 -17.90 14.44
CA VAL A 159 13.19 -19.15 13.81
C VAL A 159 12.02 -19.79 13.10
#